data_c4ba7334160c78586e4b2387d48920a4
#
_entry.id   c4ba7334160c78586e4b2387d48920a4
#
_cell.length_a   1.000
_cell.length_b   1.000
_cell.length_c   1.000
_cell.angle_alpha   90.00
_cell.angle_beta   90.00
_cell.angle_gamma   90.00
#
_symmetry.space_group_name_H-M   'P 1'
#
loop_
_entity.id
_entity.type
_entity.pdbx_description
1 polymer ?
#
loop_
_entity_poly.entity_id
_entity_poly.type
_entity_poly.pdbx_seq_one_letter_code
_entity_poly.pdbx_strand_id
1 'polypeptide(L)'
;MMKSDGKATHIMDKVMDEFVEEMKELKPDAVVITGDLTYNGEKQSHLELRSHLVPLQEEGIKVYVTVGNHDTLTSPYALLKEGAVETEGTSPMEGEEIWSDFGYGKAEYQDGASSSYLTRIKDDIWLLVLDSNNGSSGSVRQKTLTWMEGAIKAVKAKGGKIICATHQNLFVHNPRYTFGYQINKSSSVLTILNKYGIKLNLSGHLHIQHIKEEKGVKEIAAESFADWPLQYGILEIQDDGSYSYCTKEIQNKDLIEEAQLIFDASTSYVFSKSLQGEDMNLMMEVCQKLNREYFRGMVDGYDEDALELFPKGNRMTNYLELIISDTSDHRKTEGTL
;
A
#
# COMPACT_ATOMS: atom_id res chain seq x y z
N MET A 1 -2.19 -12.12 18.43
CA MET A 1 -2.53 -11.25 17.32
C MET A 1 -1.34 -11.09 16.38
N MET A 2 -0.17 -10.62 16.83
CA MET A 2 1.06 -10.50 16.00
C MET A 2 1.46 -11.76 15.20
N LYS A 3 1.00 -12.94 15.61
CA LYS A 3 1.30 -14.21 14.92
C LYS A 3 0.39 -14.53 13.72
N SER A 4 -0.62 -13.71 13.43
CA SER A 4 -1.62 -14.04 12.41
C SER A 4 -1.63 -13.13 11.19
N ASP A 5 -1.05 -11.92 11.25
CA ASP A 5 -1.05 -10.94 10.15
C ASP A 5 0.33 -10.58 9.58
N GLY A 6 1.42 -11.00 10.23
CA GLY A 6 2.79 -10.80 9.74
C GLY A 6 3.39 -9.42 10.02
N LYS A 7 2.59 -8.46 10.49
CA LYS A 7 3.02 -7.07 10.68
C LYS A 7 3.93 -6.90 11.90
N ALA A 8 5.05 -6.24 11.70
CA ALA A 8 6.04 -5.92 12.74
C ALA A 8 5.69 -4.63 13.51
N THR A 9 4.42 -4.48 13.92
CA THR A 9 3.88 -3.24 14.49
C THR A 9 4.63 -2.71 15.71
N HIS A 10 5.28 -3.59 16.49
CA HIS A 10 6.00 -3.21 17.71
C HIS A 10 7.36 -2.55 17.47
N ILE A 11 7.88 -2.56 16.22
CA ILE A 11 9.12 -1.89 15.84
C ILE A 11 8.87 -0.68 14.91
N MET A 12 7.61 -0.35 14.64
CA MET A 12 7.29 0.68 13.65
C MET A 12 7.84 2.06 13.98
N ASP A 13 7.96 2.43 15.25
CA ASP A 13 8.62 3.70 15.63
C ASP A 13 10.05 3.75 15.09
N LYS A 14 10.83 2.67 15.28
CA LYS A 14 12.22 2.59 14.80
C LYS A 14 12.29 2.52 13.27
N VAL A 15 11.34 1.81 12.65
CA VAL A 15 11.24 1.72 11.18
C VAL A 15 10.93 3.09 10.59
N MET A 16 10.03 3.86 11.23
CA MET A 16 9.71 5.21 10.78
C MET A 16 10.87 6.20 11.00
N ASP A 17 11.59 6.09 12.10
CA ASP A 17 12.80 6.90 12.33
C ASP A 17 13.84 6.64 11.25
N GLU A 18 14.13 5.38 10.92
CA GLU A 18 15.06 4.98 9.86
C GLU A 18 14.59 5.51 8.49
N PHE A 19 13.32 5.30 8.17
CA PHE A 19 12.73 5.79 6.92
C PHE A 19 12.85 7.32 6.79
N VAL A 20 12.58 8.05 7.84
CA VAL A 20 12.66 9.52 7.84
C VAL A 20 14.11 9.98 7.59
N GLU A 21 15.10 9.36 8.21
CA GLU A 21 16.51 9.68 7.95
C GLU A 21 16.91 9.34 6.50
N GLU A 22 16.48 8.18 5.96
CA GLU A 22 16.72 7.85 4.55
C GLU A 22 16.06 8.86 3.60
N MET A 23 14.86 9.33 3.90
CA MET A 23 14.18 10.34 3.07
C MET A 23 14.87 11.71 3.14
N LYS A 24 15.42 12.09 4.28
CA LYS A 24 16.23 13.31 4.40
C LYS A 24 17.53 13.25 3.57
N GLU A 25 18.11 12.04 3.45
CA GLU A 25 19.29 11.83 2.59
C GLU A 25 18.90 11.81 1.10
N LEU A 26 17.83 11.10 0.75
CA LEU A 26 17.33 10.94 -0.63
C LEU A 26 16.77 12.25 -1.20
N LYS A 27 16.14 13.07 -0.36
CA LYS A 27 15.48 14.35 -0.69
C LYS A 27 14.48 14.26 -1.85
N PRO A 28 13.49 13.38 -1.78
CA PRO A 28 12.48 13.28 -2.82
C PRO A 28 11.63 14.57 -2.86
N ASP A 29 11.03 14.87 -4.01
CA ASP A 29 10.05 15.98 -4.13
C ASP A 29 8.79 15.72 -3.30
N ALA A 30 8.42 14.44 -3.14
CA ALA A 30 7.29 14.03 -2.32
C ALA A 30 7.40 12.58 -1.81
N VAL A 31 6.76 12.31 -0.68
CA VAL A 31 6.41 10.98 -0.17
C VAL A 31 4.90 10.80 -0.29
N VAL A 32 4.45 9.68 -0.83
CA VAL A 32 3.02 9.33 -0.97
C VAL A 32 2.73 8.07 -0.16
N ILE A 33 1.82 8.16 0.82
CA ILE A 33 1.40 7.04 1.65
C ILE A 33 -0.01 6.62 1.22
N THR A 34 -0.15 5.39 0.75
CA THR A 34 -1.36 4.89 0.11
C THR A 34 -2.42 4.33 1.08
N GLY A 35 -2.48 4.87 2.30
CA GLY A 35 -3.51 4.56 3.30
C GLY A 35 -3.13 3.48 4.29
N ASP A 36 -4.09 3.13 5.18
CA ASP A 36 -3.88 2.31 6.38
C ASP A 36 -2.72 2.86 7.22
N LEU A 37 -2.86 4.15 7.55
CA LEU A 37 -1.94 4.93 8.36
C LEU A 37 -1.87 4.42 9.81
N THR A 38 -2.90 3.69 10.20
CA THR A 38 -3.06 3.08 11.51
C THR A 38 -3.52 1.63 11.40
N TYR A 39 -3.45 0.90 12.50
CA TYR A 39 -3.91 -0.49 12.54
C TYR A 39 -5.42 -0.62 12.69
N ASN A 40 -6.07 0.25 13.46
CA ASN A 40 -7.53 0.23 13.70
C ASN A 40 -8.14 1.63 13.88
N GLY A 41 -7.58 2.70 13.33
CA GLY A 41 -8.10 4.05 13.44
C GLY A 41 -7.90 4.69 14.82
N GLU A 42 -6.92 4.23 15.59
CA GLU A 42 -6.59 4.80 16.89
C GLU A 42 -6.06 6.24 16.71
N LYS A 43 -6.67 7.19 17.38
CA LYS A 43 -6.29 8.60 17.30
C LYS A 43 -4.84 8.84 17.69
N GLN A 44 -4.38 8.15 18.73
CA GLN A 44 -2.99 8.24 19.17
C GLN A 44 -2.01 7.75 18.10
N SER A 45 -2.33 6.65 17.39
CA SER A 45 -1.49 6.12 16.31
C SER A 45 -1.40 7.09 15.12
N HIS A 46 -2.50 7.77 14.77
CA HIS A 46 -2.45 8.84 13.78
C HIS A 46 -1.52 9.99 14.21
N LEU A 47 -1.60 10.42 15.46
CA LEU A 47 -0.76 11.51 15.99
C LEU A 47 0.72 11.11 16.07
N GLU A 48 1.03 9.88 16.43
CA GLU A 48 2.38 9.33 16.47
C GLU A 48 2.98 9.27 15.07
N LEU A 49 2.29 8.64 14.10
CA LEU A 49 2.77 8.61 12.72
C LEU A 49 2.98 10.02 12.16
N ARG A 50 2.03 10.93 12.42
CA ARG A 50 2.19 12.33 12.02
C ARG A 50 3.46 12.96 12.61
N SER A 51 3.77 12.67 13.88
CA SER A 51 4.96 13.24 14.54
C SER A 51 6.27 12.75 13.89
N HIS A 52 6.34 11.50 13.42
CA HIS A 52 7.50 11.00 12.66
C HIS A 52 7.63 11.68 11.29
N LEU A 53 6.52 12.05 10.65
CA LEU A 53 6.54 12.62 9.29
C LEU A 53 6.76 14.14 9.24
N VAL A 54 6.47 14.88 10.33
CA VAL A 54 6.68 16.34 10.40
C VAL A 54 8.11 16.74 10.03
N PRO A 55 9.19 16.07 10.49
CA PRO A 55 10.55 16.42 10.13
C PRO A 55 10.84 16.40 8.62
N LEU A 56 10.12 15.60 7.83
CA LEU A 56 10.26 15.61 6.36
C LEU A 56 9.75 16.93 5.78
N GLN A 57 8.64 17.45 6.29
CA GLN A 57 8.09 18.74 5.84
C GLN A 57 8.99 19.91 6.23
N GLU A 58 9.64 19.83 7.39
CA GLU A 58 10.62 20.83 7.83
C GLU A 58 11.84 20.90 6.90
N GLU A 59 12.24 19.76 6.30
CA GLU A 59 13.26 19.67 5.25
C GLU A 59 12.74 20.03 3.85
N GLY A 60 11.47 20.42 3.72
CA GLY A 60 10.85 20.79 2.44
C GLY A 60 10.34 19.63 1.60
N ILE A 61 10.39 18.40 2.10
CA ILE A 61 9.84 17.21 1.46
C ILE A 61 8.34 17.19 1.66
N LYS A 62 7.57 17.18 0.57
CA LYS A 62 6.11 17.10 0.66
C LYS A 62 5.68 15.69 1.06
N VAL A 63 4.71 15.58 1.95
CA VAL A 63 4.13 14.28 2.32
C VAL A 63 2.64 14.33 2.03
N TYR A 64 2.16 13.32 1.30
CA TYR A 64 0.76 13.17 0.90
C TYR A 64 0.23 11.84 1.41
N VAL A 65 -0.96 11.87 2.02
CA VAL A 65 -1.60 10.66 2.55
C VAL A 65 -2.95 10.43 1.91
N THR A 66 -3.35 9.20 1.77
CA THR A 66 -4.74 8.80 1.48
C THR A 66 -5.33 8.03 2.67
N VAL A 67 -6.65 7.96 2.76
CA VAL A 67 -7.34 7.20 3.81
C VAL A 67 -7.41 5.73 3.41
N GLY A 68 -7.01 4.84 4.32
CA GLY A 68 -7.26 3.41 4.23
C GLY A 68 -8.55 2.98 4.97
N ASN A 69 -8.92 1.72 4.85
CA ASN A 69 -10.10 1.22 5.55
C ASN A 69 -9.84 1.00 7.05
N HIS A 70 -8.59 0.84 7.45
CA HIS A 70 -8.22 0.75 8.86
C HIS A 70 -8.18 2.10 9.58
N ASP A 71 -8.20 3.21 8.88
CA ASP A 71 -8.05 4.54 9.46
C ASP A 71 -9.34 5.09 10.10
N THR A 72 -10.49 4.79 9.53
CA THR A 72 -11.77 5.38 9.95
C THR A 72 -12.95 4.40 9.99
N LEU A 73 -12.81 3.17 9.52
CA LEU A 73 -13.91 2.21 9.37
C LEU A 73 -13.86 1.04 10.37
N THR A 74 -12.97 1.08 11.35
CA THR A 74 -12.75 0.03 12.34
C THR A 74 -13.19 0.46 13.73
N SER A 75 -13.24 -0.50 14.66
CA SER A 75 -13.43 -0.21 16.08
C SER A 75 -12.05 -0.11 16.74
N PRO A 76 -11.65 1.09 17.19
CA PRO A 76 -10.30 1.31 17.70
C PRO A 76 -10.05 0.60 19.02
N TYR A 77 -8.91 -0.04 19.13
CA TYR A 77 -8.44 -0.66 20.39
C TYR A 77 -6.92 -0.61 20.48
N ALA A 78 -6.41 -0.43 21.69
CA ALA A 78 -4.99 -0.56 22.02
C ALA A 78 -4.69 -1.98 22.51
N LEU A 79 -3.57 -2.55 22.06
CA LEU A 79 -3.05 -3.82 22.56
C LEU A 79 -2.13 -3.58 23.75
N LEU A 80 -2.61 -3.90 24.93
CA LEU A 80 -1.83 -3.87 26.16
C LEU A 80 -1.39 -5.30 26.54
N LYS A 81 -0.48 -5.42 27.55
CA LYS A 81 -0.04 -6.72 28.05
C LYS A 81 -1.20 -7.58 28.55
N GLU A 82 -2.22 -6.94 29.09
CA GLU A 82 -3.42 -7.55 29.66
C GLU A 82 -4.47 -7.92 28.62
N GLY A 83 -4.31 -7.46 27.35
CA GLY A 83 -5.24 -7.72 26.26
C GLY A 83 -5.62 -6.47 25.46
N ALA A 84 -6.61 -6.60 24.60
CA ALA A 84 -7.14 -5.48 23.83
C ALA A 84 -8.08 -4.61 24.68
N VAL A 85 -7.87 -3.32 24.65
CA VAL A 85 -8.67 -2.30 25.37
C VAL A 85 -9.21 -1.29 24.33
N GLU A 86 -10.51 -1.02 24.37
CA GLU A 86 -11.12 0.02 23.55
C GLU A 86 -10.44 1.38 23.82
N THR A 87 -10.18 2.13 22.76
CA THR A 87 -9.50 3.43 22.84
C THR A 87 -10.19 4.47 21.97
N GLU A 88 -9.74 5.73 22.05
CA GLU A 88 -10.28 6.81 21.23
C GLU A 88 -9.94 6.57 19.76
N GLY A 89 -10.96 6.57 18.91
CA GLY A 89 -10.84 6.46 17.47
C GLY A 89 -10.84 7.81 16.76
N THR A 90 -10.68 7.76 15.46
CA THR A 90 -10.64 8.93 14.59
C THR A 90 -11.83 8.93 13.65
N SER A 91 -12.66 9.96 13.72
CA SER A 91 -13.69 10.20 12.71
C SER A 91 -13.07 10.69 11.40
N PRO A 92 -13.75 10.57 10.25
CA PRO A 92 -13.24 11.09 8.98
C PRO A 92 -12.86 12.57 9.03
N MET A 93 -13.64 13.40 9.74
CA MET A 93 -13.38 14.84 9.90
C MET A 93 -12.14 15.09 10.75
N GLU A 94 -11.96 14.38 11.86
CA GLU A 94 -10.75 14.47 12.68
C GLU A 94 -9.51 13.97 11.90
N GLY A 95 -9.66 12.93 11.08
CA GLY A 95 -8.60 12.47 10.19
C GLY A 95 -8.17 13.56 9.20
N GLU A 96 -9.12 14.23 8.55
CA GLU A 96 -8.82 15.38 7.69
C GLU A 96 -8.11 16.53 8.44
N GLU A 97 -8.48 16.78 9.67
CA GLU A 97 -7.84 17.81 10.52
C GLU A 97 -6.41 17.41 10.89
N ILE A 98 -6.20 16.17 11.38
CA ILE A 98 -4.88 15.62 11.75
C ILE A 98 -3.93 15.67 10.55
N TRP A 99 -4.40 15.28 9.37
CA TRP A 99 -3.61 15.19 8.15
C TRP A 99 -3.71 16.42 7.24
N SER A 100 -4.25 17.54 7.75
CA SER A 100 -4.47 18.75 6.96
C SER A 100 -3.21 19.24 6.24
N ASP A 101 -2.06 19.24 6.92
CA ASP A 101 -0.78 19.66 6.35
C ASP A 101 -0.17 18.63 5.38
N PHE A 102 -0.72 17.42 5.34
CA PHE A 102 -0.25 16.27 4.56
C PHE A 102 -1.11 15.99 3.32
N GLY A 103 -1.64 17.04 2.72
CA GLY A 103 -2.39 16.99 1.47
C GLY A 103 -3.79 17.57 1.58
N TYR A 104 -4.63 17.10 2.52
CA TYR A 104 -6.04 17.47 2.61
C TYR A 104 -6.28 18.99 2.67
N GLY A 105 -5.66 19.67 3.60
CA GLY A 105 -5.93 21.11 3.86
C GLY A 105 -5.21 22.06 2.92
N LYS A 106 -4.18 21.61 2.19
CA LYS A 106 -3.33 22.45 1.32
C LYS A 106 -3.51 22.20 -0.17
N ALA A 107 -4.38 21.24 -0.54
CA ALA A 107 -4.59 20.89 -1.94
C ALA A 107 -5.31 21.99 -2.72
N GLU A 108 -4.92 22.19 -3.98
CA GLU A 108 -5.54 23.14 -4.90
C GLU A 108 -7.00 22.80 -5.24
N TYR A 109 -7.35 21.51 -5.20
CA TYR A 109 -8.71 21.02 -5.42
C TYR A 109 -9.04 20.00 -4.33
N GLN A 110 -10.10 20.24 -3.58
CA GLN A 110 -10.61 19.35 -2.53
C GLN A 110 -12.02 18.89 -2.89
N ASP A 111 -12.35 17.62 -2.59
CA ASP A 111 -13.71 17.11 -2.73
C ASP A 111 -14.50 17.39 -1.43
N GLY A 112 -15.52 18.23 -1.51
CA GLY A 112 -16.40 18.50 -0.38
C GLY A 112 -17.31 17.33 0.05
N ALA A 113 -17.18 16.16 -0.62
CA ALA A 113 -17.99 14.97 -0.34
C ALA A 113 -17.17 13.76 0.17
N SER A 114 -15.84 13.87 0.14
CA SER A 114 -14.89 12.82 0.58
C SER A 114 -13.54 13.45 0.90
N SER A 115 -12.63 12.66 1.44
CA SER A 115 -11.25 13.06 1.70
C SER A 115 -10.37 13.02 0.43
N SER A 116 -10.97 13.07 -0.77
CA SER A 116 -10.23 13.13 -2.03
C SER A 116 -9.71 14.53 -2.31
N TYR A 117 -8.54 14.61 -2.92
CA TYR A 117 -7.95 15.87 -3.31
C TYR A 117 -7.04 15.74 -4.55
N LEU A 118 -6.77 16.85 -5.22
CA LEU A 118 -5.83 16.95 -6.32
C LEU A 118 -4.88 18.11 -6.05
N THR A 119 -3.60 17.83 -5.99
CA THR A 119 -2.56 18.78 -5.61
C THR A 119 -1.34 18.69 -6.51
N ARG A 120 -0.54 19.74 -6.58
CA ARG A 120 0.67 19.80 -7.37
C ARG A 120 1.89 19.36 -6.57
N ILE A 121 2.55 18.29 -7.05
CA ILE A 121 3.83 17.85 -6.50
C ILE A 121 4.92 18.85 -6.89
N LYS A 122 5.18 19.01 -8.20
CA LYS A 122 6.24 19.87 -8.73
C LYS A 122 5.95 20.19 -10.19
N ASP A 123 6.29 21.37 -10.65
CA ASP A 123 6.16 21.83 -12.04
C ASP A 123 4.78 21.49 -12.62
N ASP A 124 4.70 20.60 -13.60
CA ASP A 124 3.47 20.12 -14.24
C ASP A 124 3.01 18.74 -13.71
N ILE A 125 3.66 18.19 -12.67
CA ILE A 125 3.32 16.90 -12.07
C ILE A 125 2.33 17.11 -10.93
N TRP A 126 1.20 16.40 -11.00
CA TRP A 126 0.09 16.46 -10.06
C TRP A 126 -0.24 15.09 -9.47
N LEU A 127 -0.70 15.08 -8.23
CA LEU A 127 -1.19 13.91 -7.52
C LEU A 127 -2.69 14.02 -7.29
N LEU A 128 -3.45 13.10 -7.84
CA LEU A 128 -4.86 12.88 -7.53
C LEU A 128 -4.95 11.79 -6.46
N VAL A 129 -5.30 12.15 -5.24
CA VAL A 129 -5.64 11.20 -4.18
C VAL A 129 -7.14 10.97 -4.20
N LEU A 130 -7.55 9.73 -4.37
CA LEU A 130 -8.96 9.34 -4.43
C LEU A 130 -9.30 8.51 -3.18
N ASP A 131 -10.10 9.06 -2.29
CA ASP A 131 -10.67 8.35 -1.16
C ASP A 131 -11.63 7.26 -1.64
N SER A 132 -11.23 6.02 -1.42
CA SER A 132 -11.99 4.82 -1.76
C SER A 132 -12.67 4.17 -0.55
N ASN A 133 -12.77 4.90 0.58
CA ASN A 133 -13.35 4.42 1.84
C ASN A 133 -14.53 5.27 2.33
N ASN A 134 -15.15 6.04 1.45
CA ASN A 134 -16.21 6.96 1.81
C ASN A 134 -17.51 6.24 2.24
N GLY A 135 -17.59 5.95 3.53
CA GLY A 135 -18.69 5.28 4.20
C GLY A 135 -18.67 3.75 4.16
N SER A 136 -17.80 3.15 3.34
CA SER A 136 -17.47 1.71 3.35
C SER A 136 -16.21 1.45 2.53
N SER A 137 -15.51 0.38 2.84
CA SER A 137 -14.32 -0.04 2.10
C SER A 137 -14.61 -0.24 0.61
N GLY A 138 -13.75 0.27 -0.26
CA GLY A 138 -13.88 0.22 -1.71
C GLY A 138 -14.95 1.16 -2.30
N SER A 139 -15.53 2.07 -1.51
CA SER A 139 -16.65 2.93 -1.95
C SER A 139 -16.16 4.28 -2.47
N VAL A 140 -16.46 4.57 -3.74
CA VAL A 140 -16.32 5.91 -4.34
C VAL A 140 -17.70 6.40 -4.75
N ARG A 141 -18.16 7.51 -4.16
CA ARG A 141 -19.48 8.06 -4.42
C ARG A 141 -19.56 8.78 -5.76
N GLN A 142 -20.76 8.87 -6.33
CA GLN A 142 -20.99 9.56 -7.60
C GLN A 142 -20.59 11.05 -7.53
N LYS A 143 -20.77 11.72 -6.40
CA LYS A 143 -20.34 13.12 -6.21
C LYS A 143 -18.84 13.26 -6.33
N THR A 144 -18.09 12.35 -5.72
CA THR A 144 -16.62 12.27 -5.81
C THR A 144 -16.15 12.02 -7.24
N LEU A 145 -16.80 11.12 -7.99
CA LEU A 145 -16.47 10.90 -9.42
C LEU A 145 -16.72 12.15 -10.26
N THR A 146 -17.79 12.89 -9.98
CA THR A 146 -18.09 14.15 -10.68
C THR A 146 -17.06 15.23 -10.37
N TRP A 147 -16.68 15.36 -9.09
CA TRP A 147 -15.61 16.25 -8.66
C TRP A 147 -14.27 15.86 -9.30
N MET A 148 -13.90 14.59 -9.23
CA MET A 148 -12.68 14.03 -9.82
C MET A 148 -12.55 14.44 -11.29
N GLU A 149 -13.60 14.22 -12.07
CA GLU A 149 -13.60 14.57 -13.49
C GLU A 149 -13.42 16.09 -13.72
N GLY A 150 -14.08 16.92 -12.91
CA GLY A 150 -13.94 18.38 -12.97
C GLY A 150 -12.54 18.86 -12.63
N ALA A 151 -11.96 18.35 -11.56
CA ALA A 151 -10.60 18.69 -11.11
C ALA A 151 -9.53 18.25 -12.12
N ILE A 152 -9.62 17.01 -12.62
CA ILE A 152 -8.73 16.50 -13.67
C ILE A 152 -8.80 17.39 -14.91
N LYS A 153 -10.00 17.72 -15.38
CA LYS A 153 -10.19 18.59 -16.55
C LYS A 153 -9.50 19.95 -16.38
N ALA A 154 -9.61 20.55 -15.19
CA ALA A 154 -8.99 21.83 -14.90
C ALA A 154 -7.45 21.77 -14.91
N VAL A 155 -6.86 20.67 -14.43
CA VAL A 155 -5.41 20.45 -14.45
C VAL A 155 -4.92 20.14 -15.87
N LYS A 156 -5.61 19.24 -16.59
CA LYS A 156 -5.25 18.90 -17.97
C LYS A 156 -5.32 20.11 -18.92
N ALA A 157 -6.26 21.03 -18.69
CA ALA A 157 -6.33 22.29 -19.47
C ALA A 157 -5.10 23.18 -19.27
N LYS A 158 -4.33 22.98 -18.22
CA LYS A 158 -3.06 23.68 -17.93
C LYS A 158 -1.82 22.85 -18.32
N GLY A 159 -2.00 21.72 -19.03
CA GLY A 159 -0.92 20.83 -19.42
C GLY A 159 -0.41 19.90 -18.33
N GLY A 160 -1.11 19.80 -17.19
CA GLY A 160 -0.67 18.98 -16.06
C GLY A 160 -0.66 17.47 -16.36
N LYS A 161 0.39 16.80 -15.90
CA LYS A 161 0.54 15.35 -15.87
C LYS A 161 0.06 14.86 -14.49
N ILE A 162 -0.79 13.84 -14.46
CA ILE A 162 -1.46 13.42 -13.23
C ILE A 162 -1.13 11.97 -12.93
N ILE A 163 -0.70 11.72 -11.69
CA ILE A 163 -0.59 10.38 -11.08
C ILE A 163 -1.81 10.23 -10.17
N CYS A 164 -2.49 9.08 -10.25
CA CYS A 164 -3.56 8.75 -9.32
C CYS A 164 -3.00 7.96 -8.13
N ALA A 165 -3.55 8.16 -6.94
CA ALA A 165 -3.30 7.35 -5.76
C ALA A 165 -4.62 6.96 -5.11
N THR A 166 -4.77 5.68 -4.78
CA THR A 166 -5.93 5.10 -4.10
C THR A 166 -5.45 4.20 -2.97
N HIS A 167 -6.31 3.88 -2.01
CA HIS A 167 -5.98 2.82 -1.06
C HIS A 167 -6.32 1.45 -1.67
N GLN A 168 -7.60 1.18 -1.95
CA GLN A 168 -7.98 -0.06 -2.63
C GLN A 168 -7.56 -0.07 -4.10
N ASN A 169 -7.32 -1.26 -4.62
CA ASN A 169 -6.84 -1.47 -5.97
C ASN A 169 -7.92 -1.20 -7.04
N LEU A 170 -7.51 -0.81 -8.23
CA LEU A 170 -8.36 -0.73 -9.43
C LEU A 170 -8.57 -2.10 -10.07
N PHE A 171 -7.57 -2.99 -9.96
CA PHE A 171 -7.54 -4.31 -10.59
C PHE A 171 -7.47 -5.44 -9.56
N VAL A 172 -7.84 -6.64 -9.99
CA VAL A 172 -7.56 -7.87 -9.24
C VAL A 172 -6.10 -8.26 -9.46
N HIS A 173 -5.25 -8.02 -8.49
CA HIS A 173 -3.83 -8.40 -8.54
C HIS A 173 -3.62 -9.89 -8.24
N ASN A 174 -4.40 -10.45 -7.35
CA ASN A 174 -4.36 -11.86 -7.00
C ASN A 174 -5.78 -12.45 -7.03
N PRO A 175 -6.04 -13.53 -7.78
CA PRO A 175 -7.39 -14.12 -7.91
C PRO A 175 -8.01 -14.61 -6.60
N ARG A 176 -7.24 -14.74 -5.53
CA ARG A 176 -7.75 -15.09 -4.20
C ARG A 176 -8.27 -13.88 -3.41
N TYR A 177 -7.82 -12.68 -3.78
CA TYR A 177 -8.15 -11.43 -3.10
C TYR A 177 -9.06 -10.56 -3.98
N THR A 178 -10.26 -11.07 -4.26
CA THR A 178 -11.21 -10.43 -5.19
C THR A 178 -12.26 -9.59 -4.47
N PHE A 179 -12.77 -10.06 -3.33
CA PHE A 179 -13.81 -9.36 -2.59
C PHE A 179 -13.21 -8.46 -1.51
N GLY A 180 -13.57 -7.17 -1.55
CA GLY A 180 -13.10 -6.19 -0.57
C GLY A 180 -11.75 -5.53 -0.89
N TYR A 181 -10.97 -6.10 -1.83
CA TYR A 181 -9.65 -5.57 -2.20
C TYR A 181 -9.67 -4.51 -3.30
N GLN A 182 -10.70 -4.51 -4.16
CA GLN A 182 -10.85 -3.55 -5.23
C GLN A 182 -11.87 -2.47 -4.89
N ILE A 183 -11.74 -1.34 -5.57
CA ILE A 183 -12.80 -0.33 -5.63
C ILE A 183 -14.03 -0.96 -6.27
N ASN A 184 -15.18 -0.91 -5.58
CA ASN A 184 -16.42 -1.60 -5.97
C ASN A 184 -16.93 -1.25 -7.38
N LYS A 185 -16.61 -0.07 -7.88
CA LYS A 185 -16.95 0.41 -9.23
C LYS A 185 -15.71 0.94 -9.93
N SER A 186 -14.62 0.20 -9.87
CA SER A 186 -13.34 0.59 -10.48
C SER A 186 -13.48 0.97 -11.96
N SER A 187 -14.42 0.37 -12.69
CA SER A 187 -14.72 0.72 -14.08
C SER A 187 -15.11 2.19 -14.27
N SER A 188 -15.79 2.82 -13.31
CA SER A 188 -16.16 4.23 -13.37
C SER A 188 -14.94 5.13 -13.20
N VAL A 189 -14.04 4.77 -12.26
CA VAL A 189 -12.75 5.46 -12.07
C VAL A 189 -11.90 5.31 -13.33
N LEU A 190 -11.72 4.10 -13.83
CA LEU A 190 -10.95 3.80 -15.05
C LEU A 190 -11.47 4.54 -16.27
N THR A 191 -12.79 4.69 -16.42
CA THR A 191 -13.40 5.48 -17.52
C THR A 191 -12.93 6.93 -17.48
N ILE A 192 -12.87 7.54 -16.29
CA ILE A 192 -12.40 8.92 -16.13
C ILE A 192 -10.88 8.98 -16.38
N LEU A 193 -10.08 8.09 -15.76
CA LEU A 193 -8.63 8.06 -15.95
C LEU A 193 -8.28 7.96 -17.44
N ASN A 194 -8.89 7.01 -18.16
CA ASN A 194 -8.66 6.80 -19.59
C ASN A 194 -9.11 7.99 -20.44
N LYS A 195 -10.25 8.61 -20.14
CA LYS A 195 -10.75 9.79 -20.84
C LYS A 195 -9.75 10.95 -20.86
N TYR A 196 -8.99 11.09 -19.79
CA TYR A 196 -8.01 12.16 -19.63
C TYR A 196 -6.55 11.70 -19.76
N GLY A 197 -6.31 10.46 -20.21
CA GLY A 197 -4.98 9.92 -20.46
C GLY A 197 -4.13 9.79 -19.19
N ILE A 198 -4.75 9.49 -18.04
CA ILE A 198 -4.03 9.19 -16.80
C ILE A 198 -3.71 7.70 -16.80
N LYS A 199 -2.42 7.36 -16.79
CA LYS A 199 -1.94 5.99 -17.05
C LYS A 199 -1.31 5.31 -15.83
N LEU A 200 -1.14 6.02 -14.72
CA LEU A 200 -0.49 5.49 -13.51
C LEU A 200 -1.38 5.66 -12.30
N ASN A 201 -1.60 4.56 -11.57
CA ASN A 201 -2.20 4.53 -10.25
C ASN A 201 -1.25 3.89 -9.25
N LEU A 202 -1.09 4.51 -8.09
CA LEU A 202 -0.41 3.95 -6.93
C LEU A 202 -1.48 3.46 -5.95
N SER A 203 -1.35 2.25 -5.43
CA SER A 203 -2.31 1.71 -4.46
C SER A 203 -1.62 0.94 -3.33
N GLY A 204 -2.37 0.63 -2.28
CA GLY A 204 -1.94 -0.17 -1.14
C GLY A 204 -2.86 -1.37 -0.92
N HIS A 205 -3.32 -1.56 0.33
CA HIS A 205 -4.37 -2.47 0.76
C HIS A 205 -4.10 -3.98 0.59
N LEU A 206 -3.47 -4.37 -0.51
CA LEU A 206 -3.18 -5.78 -0.79
C LEU A 206 -2.03 -6.33 0.05
N HIS A 207 -1.16 -5.44 0.55
CA HIS A 207 0.09 -5.73 1.27
C HIS A 207 1.11 -6.55 0.48
N ILE A 208 0.99 -6.61 -0.83
CA ILE A 208 1.88 -7.34 -1.74
C ILE A 208 2.39 -6.35 -2.77
N GLN A 209 3.70 -6.30 -2.96
CA GLN A 209 4.28 -5.53 -4.06
C GLN A 209 3.90 -6.19 -5.38
N HIS A 210 3.05 -5.53 -6.15
CA HIS A 210 2.58 -6.10 -7.40
C HIS A 210 2.28 -5.02 -8.44
N ILE A 211 2.70 -5.24 -9.68
CA ILE A 211 2.46 -4.33 -10.79
C ILE A 211 1.54 -4.99 -11.79
N LYS A 212 0.49 -4.29 -12.18
CA LYS A 212 -0.47 -4.77 -13.17
C LYS A 212 -0.84 -3.68 -14.15
N GLU A 213 -0.92 -4.02 -15.42
CA GLU A 213 -1.39 -3.10 -16.45
C GLU A 213 -2.60 -3.69 -17.15
N GLU A 214 -3.72 -3.01 -17.05
CA GLU A 214 -4.97 -3.36 -17.72
C GLU A 214 -5.67 -2.08 -18.22
N LYS A 215 -6.38 -2.19 -19.33
CA LYS A 215 -7.22 -1.12 -19.86
C LYS A 215 -6.48 0.23 -19.99
N GLY A 216 -5.20 0.20 -20.33
CA GLY A 216 -4.39 1.41 -20.53
C GLY A 216 -3.95 2.13 -19.25
N VAL A 217 -4.16 1.55 -18.09
CA VAL A 217 -3.68 2.06 -16.79
C VAL A 217 -2.75 1.02 -16.18
N LYS A 218 -1.58 1.47 -15.75
CA LYS A 218 -0.66 0.67 -14.92
C LYS A 218 -0.94 1.00 -13.46
N GLU A 219 -1.13 -0.03 -12.65
CA GLU A 219 -1.29 0.06 -11.22
C GLU A 219 -0.08 -0.56 -10.53
N ILE A 220 0.49 0.18 -9.60
CA ILE A 220 1.55 -0.27 -8.69
C ILE A 220 0.92 -0.39 -7.31
N ALA A 221 0.65 -1.62 -6.89
CA ALA A 221 0.25 -1.91 -5.53
C ALA A 221 1.51 -2.06 -4.68
N ALA A 222 1.66 -1.16 -3.71
CA ALA A 222 2.78 -1.21 -2.78
C ALA A 222 2.51 -2.24 -1.68
N GLU A 223 3.57 -2.92 -1.27
CA GLU A 223 3.58 -3.76 -0.07
C GLU A 223 3.30 -2.92 1.18
N SER A 224 2.86 -3.58 2.25
CA SER A 224 2.73 -2.96 3.56
C SER A 224 4.12 -2.66 4.14
N PHE A 225 4.37 -1.41 4.50
CA PHE A 225 5.64 -1.01 5.12
C PHE A 225 5.85 -1.59 6.52
N ALA A 226 4.83 -2.22 7.13
CA ALA A 226 4.92 -2.94 8.39
C ALA A 226 5.22 -4.44 8.22
N ASP A 227 5.25 -4.94 6.99
CA ASP A 227 5.57 -6.34 6.67
C ASP A 227 7.03 -6.46 6.19
N TRP A 228 7.60 -7.68 6.25
CA TRP A 228 8.90 -7.94 5.65
C TRP A 228 8.83 -7.78 4.12
N PRO A 229 9.80 -7.11 3.46
CA PRO A 229 11.13 -6.69 3.95
C PRO A 229 11.22 -5.23 4.38
N LEU A 230 10.14 -4.55 4.76
CA LEU A 230 10.12 -3.14 5.13
C LEU A 230 10.56 -2.26 3.94
N GLN A 231 9.96 -2.49 2.77
CA GLN A 231 10.33 -1.80 1.53
C GLN A 231 9.38 -0.67 1.17
N TYR A 232 9.89 0.27 0.39
CA TYR A 232 9.14 1.35 -0.21
C TYR A 232 9.46 1.49 -1.70
N GLY A 233 8.58 2.12 -2.46
CA GLY A 233 8.78 2.38 -3.88
C GLY A 233 9.45 3.73 -4.14
N ILE A 234 10.37 3.77 -5.10
CA ILE A 234 10.96 5.00 -5.65
C ILE A 234 10.42 5.18 -7.08
N LEU A 235 9.73 6.28 -7.32
CA LEU A 235 9.22 6.69 -8.62
C LEU A 235 9.99 7.91 -9.10
N GLU A 236 10.84 7.73 -10.11
CA GLU A 236 11.58 8.82 -10.74
C GLU A 236 10.86 9.25 -12.03
N ILE A 237 10.56 10.54 -12.14
CA ILE A 237 9.82 11.11 -13.28
C ILE A 237 10.71 12.12 -13.98
N GLN A 238 10.87 11.97 -15.31
CA GLN A 238 11.66 12.86 -16.15
C GLN A 238 10.79 14.01 -16.70
N ASP A 239 11.41 15.05 -17.20
CA ASP A 239 10.73 16.24 -17.75
C ASP A 239 9.77 15.90 -18.90
N ASP A 240 10.10 14.89 -19.71
CA ASP A 240 9.25 14.43 -20.80
C ASP A 240 8.01 13.62 -20.32
N GLY A 241 7.96 13.29 -19.02
CA GLY A 241 6.92 12.48 -18.40
C GLY A 241 7.20 10.98 -18.43
N SER A 242 8.34 10.54 -18.96
CA SER A 242 8.78 9.16 -18.75
C SER A 242 9.09 8.93 -17.28
N TYR A 243 8.89 7.72 -16.79
CA TYR A 243 9.19 7.37 -15.40
C TYR A 243 9.80 5.98 -15.29
N SER A 244 10.60 5.81 -14.25
CA SER A 244 11.03 4.51 -13.74
C SER A 244 10.54 4.33 -12.31
N TYR A 245 10.27 3.09 -11.94
CA TYR A 245 9.88 2.68 -10.59
C TYR A 245 10.73 1.49 -10.16
N CYS A 246 11.20 1.53 -8.92
CA CYS A 246 11.80 0.37 -8.26
C CYS A 246 11.48 0.36 -6.76
N THR A 247 11.54 -0.83 -6.15
CA THR A 247 11.45 -0.96 -4.69
C THR A 247 12.82 -0.83 -4.04
N LYS A 248 12.85 -0.34 -2.82
CA LYS A 248 14.02 -0.28 -1.94
C LYS A 248 13.63 -0.69 -0.53
N GLU A 249 14.42 -1.55 0.09
CA GLU A 249 14.31 -1.90 1.51
C GLU A 249 14.98 -0.80 2.36
N ILE A 250 14.53 -0.62 3.62
CA ILE A 250 15.27 0.23 4.57
C ILE A 250 16.68 -0.32 4.77
N GLN A 251 17.61 0.53 5.23
CA GLN A 251 19.02 0.10 5.33
C GLN A 251 19.32 -0.68 6.62
N ASN A 252 18.48 -0.59 7.62
CA ASN A 252 18.65 -1.21 8.93
C ASN A 252 18.35 -2.71 8.91
N LYS A 253 19.43 -3.51 8.79
CA LYS A 253 19.32 -4.97 8.69
C LYS A 253 18.73 -5.64 9.91
N ASP A 254 18.97 -5.12 11.11
CA ASP A 254 18.46 -5.70 12.36
C ASP A 254 16.92 -5.61 12.39
N LEU A 255 16.35 -4.49 11.92
CA LEU A 255 14.91 -4.32 11.79
C LEU A 255 14.30 -5.24 10.71
N ILE A 256 14.99 -5.42 9.59
CA ILE A 256 14.55 -6.34 8.52
C ILE A 256 14.56 -7.79 9.02
N GLU A 257 15.59 -8.20 9.76
CA GLU A 257 15.67 -9.55 10.35
C GLU A 257 14.56 -9.76 11.38
N GLU A 258 14.27 -8.78 12.23
CA GLU A 258 13.17 -8.85 13.19
C GLU A 258 11.80 -8.95 12.48
N ALA A 259 11.57 -8.14 11.46
CA ALA A 259 10.37 -8.22 10.64
C ALA A 259 10.24 -9.59 9.94
N GLN A 260 11.34 -10.16 9.44
CA GLN A 260 11.36 -11.48 8.84
C GLN A 260 10.90 -12.58 9.82
N LEU A 261 11.41 -12.56 11.05
CA LEU A 261 11.01 -13.54 12.06
C LEU A 261 9.52 -13.50 12.36
N ILE A 262 8.92 -12.31 12.35
CA ILE A 262 7.48 -12.14 12.59
C ILE A 262 6.68 -12.62 11.38
N PHE A 263 7.09 -12.24 10.17
CA PHE A 263 6.44 -12.65 8.93
C PHE A 263 6.48 -14.18 8.77
N ASP A 264 7.62 -14.81 9.04
CA ASP A 264 7.78 -16.27 9.01
C ASP A 264 6.94 -16.97 10.08
N ALA A 265 6.85 -16.39 11.27
CA ALA A 265 6.00 -16.92 12.33
C ALA A 265 4.51 -16.86 11.96
N SER A 266 4.08 -15.77 11.30
CA SER A 266 2.72 -15.64 10.77
C SER A 266 2.45 -16.66 9.67
N THR A 267 3.35 -16.78 8.69
CA THR A 267 3.28 -17.79 7.63
C THR A 267 3.15 -19.18 8.23
N SER A 268 4.00 -19.52 9.20
CA SER A 268 3.97 -20.80 9.89
C SER A 268 2.65 -21.07 10.61
N TYR A 269 2.09 -20.05 11.26
CA TYR A 269 0.79 -20.18 11.93
C TYR A 269 -0.34 -20.48 10.94
N VAL A 270 -0.35 -19.80 9.79
CA VAL A 270 -1.36 -20.01 8.76
C VAL A 270 -1.24 -21.39 8.13
N PHE A 271 -0.02 -21.79 7.73
CA PHE A 271 0.21 -23.02 6.98
C PHE A 271 0.26 -24.28 7.84
N SER A 272 0.65 -24.20 9.13
CA SER A 272 0.72 -25.35 10.03
C SER A 272 -0.59 -26.14 10.15
N LYS A 273 -1.72 -25.47 9.94
CA LYS A 273 -3.05 -26.12 9.94
C LYS A 273 -3.28 -27.06 8.75
N SER A 274 -2.48 -26.93 7.71
CA SER A 274 -2.64 -27.64 6.45
C SER A 274 -1.47 -28.59 6.14
N LEU A 275 -0.37 -28.52 6.90
CA LEU A 275 0.81 -29.35 6.74
C LEU A 275 0.73 -30.57 7.66
N GLN A 276 1.08 -31.74 7.15
CA GLN A 276 1.14 -33.02 7.87
C GLN A 276 2.24 -33.89 7.27
N GLY A 277 2.82 -34.78 8.09
CA GLY A 277 3.82 -35.73 7.65
C GLY A 277 5.22 -35.51 8.23
N GLU A 278 6.15 -36.37 7.86
CA GLU A 278 7.53 -36.33 8.37
C GLU A 278 8.33 -35.14 7.84
N ASP A 279 8.00 -34.66 6.62
CA ASP A 279 8.69 -33.56 5.95
C ASP A 279 8.10 -32.17 6.25
N MET A 280 7.28 -32.06 7.29
CA MET A 280 6.57 -30.82 7.64
C MET A 280 7.49 -29.60 7.82
N ASN A 281 8.70 -29.79 8.36
CA ASN A 281 9.66 -28.69 8.53
C ASN A 281 10.15 -28.18 7.18
N LEU A 282 10.54 -29.06 6.26
CA LEU A 282 10.97 -28.68 4.92
C LEU A 282 9.84 -27.98 4.15
N MET A 283 8.63 -28.53 4.20
CA MET A 283 7.45 -27.90 3.61
C MET A 283 7.22 -26.50 4.19
N MET A 284 7.43 -26.29 5.49
CA MET A 284 7.28 -24.99 6.12
C MET A 284 8.33 -23.99 5.64
N GLU A 285 9.60 -24.38 5.52
CA GLU A 285 10.67 -23.55 5.00
C GLU A 285 10.37 -23.09 3.56
N VAL A 286 9.85 -24.00 2.72
CA VAL A 286 9.39 -23.66 1.36
C VAL A 286 8.26 -22.65 1.39
N CYS A 287 7.24 -22.83 2.25
CA CYS A 287 6.13 -21.90 2.40
C CYS A 287 6.62 -20.50 2.83
N GLN A 288 7.51 -20.45 3.81
CA GLN A 288 8.07 -19.18 4.30
C GLN A 288 8.83 -18.46 3.20
N LYS A 289 9.72 -19.17 2.49
CA LYS A 289 10.50 -18.60 1.39
C LYS A 289 9.58 -18.05 0.29
N LEU A 290 8.69 -18.88 -0.24
CA LEU A 290 7.80 -18.48 -1.34
C LEU A 290 6.88 -17.33 -0.96
N ASN A 291 6.34 -17.35 0.27
CA ASN A 291 5.47 -16.28 0.73
C ASN A 291 6.22 -14.94 0.87
N ARG A 292 7.44 -14.96 1.43
CA ARG A 292 8.30 -13.78 1.49
C ARG A 292 8.58 -13.20 0.09
N GLU A 293 9.06 -14.04 -0.81
CA GLU A 293 9.43 -13.61 -2.17
C GLU A 293 8.22 -13.06 -2.93
N TYR A 294 7.05 -13.67 -2.76
CA TYR A 294 5.83 -13.20 -3.39
C TYR A 294 5.39 -11.84 -2.84
N PHE A 295 5.43 -11.63 -1.52
CA PHE A 295 5.05 -10.35 -0.92
C PHE A 295 5.97 -9.21 -1.33
N ARG A 296 7.29 -9.45 -1.41
CA ARG A 296 8.23 -8.44 -1.90
C ARG A 296 8.18 -8.18 -3.40
N GLY A 297 7.40 -8.96 -4.17
CA GLY A 297 7.09 -8.72 -5.57
C GLY A 297 7.85 -9.55 -6.60
N MET A 298 8.57 -10.60 -6.20
CA MET A 298 9.19 -11.53 -7.13
C MET A 298 9.55 -12.85 -6.46
N VAL A 299 9.16 -13.97 -7.07
CA VAL A 299 9.61 -15.32 -6.70
C VAL A 299 10.87 -15.66 -7.50
N ASP A 300 12.01 -15.64 -6.81
CA ASP A 300 13.36 -15.83 -7.43
C ASP A 300 13.79 -17.31 -7.57
N GLY A 301 12.85 -18.21 -7.57
CA GLY A 301 13.07 -19.63 -7.72
C GLY A 301 12.74 -20.45 -6.46
N TYR A 302 12.48 -21.71 -6.65
CA TYR A 302 12.05 -22.64 -5.62
C TYR A 302 12.59 -24.03 -5.89
N ASP A 303 12.60 -24.87 -4.87
CA ASP A 303 12.95 -26.27 -4.97
C ASP A 303 11.73 -27.06 -5.48
N GLU A 304 11.77 -27.53 -6.74
CA GLU A 304 10.70 -28.29 -7.37
C GLU A 304 10.48 -29.63 -6.66
N ASP A 305 11.55 -30.30 -6.23
CA ASP A 305 11.45 -31.60 -5.52
C ASP A 305 10.74 -31.40 -4.16
N ALA A 306 11.03 -30.27 -3.47
CA ALA A 306 10.35 -29.96 -2.22
C ALA A 306 8.86 -29.64 -2.42
N LEU A 307 8.44 -29.11 -3.58
CA LEU A 307 7.02 -28.92 -3.88
C LEU A 307 6.25 -30.23 -4.09
N GLU A 308 6.91 -31.29 -4.55
CA GLU A 308 6.28 -32.61 -4.71
C GLU A 308 5.83 -33.22 -3.37
N LEU A 309 6.38 -32.76 -2.26
CA LEU A 309 5.98 -33.17 -0.90
C LEU A 309 4.56 -32.69 -0.53
N PHE A 310 4.07 -31.65 -1.18
CA PHE A 310 2.79 -31.06 -0.83
C PHE A 310 1.60 -31.87 -1.36
N PRO A 311 0.55 -32.07 -0.53
CA PRO A 311 -0.66 -32.76 -0.95
C PRO A 311 -1.35 -32.05 -2.10
N LYS A 312 -1.51 -32.70 -3.26
CA LYS A 312 -2.15 -32.10 -4.43
C LYS A 312 -3.61 -31.73 -4.17
N GLY A 313 -4.02 -30.56 -4.70
CA GLY A 313 -5.41 -30.12 -4.72
C GLY A 313 -5.96 -29.56 -3.39
N ASN A 314 -5.13 -29.35 -2.38
CA ASN A 314 -5.56 -28.62 -1.19
C ASN A 314 -5.44 -27.10 -1.40
N ARG A 315 -6.09 -26.33 -0.50
CA ARG A 315 -6.14 -24.86 -0.60
C ARG A 315 -4.76 -24.20 -0.55
N MET A 316 -3.84 -24.78 0.19
CA MET A 316 -2.49 -24.26 0.37
C MET A 316 -1.63 -24.55 -0.87
N THR A 317 -1.61 -25.78 -1.36
CA THR A 317 -0.88 -26.13 -2.57
C THR A 317 -1.35 -25.28 -3.76
N ASN A 318 -2.67 -25.11 -3.92
CA ASN A 318 -3.22 -24.22 -4.95
C ASN A 318 -2.79 -22.74 -4.76
N TYR A 319 -2.52 -22.30 -3.52
CA TYR A 319 -1.97 -20.97 -3.28
C TYR A 319 -0.49 -20.90 -3.69
N LEU A 320 0.32 -21.90 -3.34
CA LEU A 320 1.72 -21.95 -3.75
C LEU A 320 1.86 -22.06 -5.27
N GLU A 321 1.06 -22.90 -5.93
CA GLU A 321 1.01 -22.99 -7.38
C GLU A 321 0.66 -21.64 -8.04
N LEU A 322 -0.27 -20.89 -7.45
CA LEU A 322 -0.65 -19.58 -7.93
C LEU A 322 0.52 -18.58 -7.85
N ILE A 323 1.19 -18.46 -6.70
CA ILE A 323 2.29 -17.51 -6.53
C ILE A 323 3.52 -17.87 -7.37
N ILE A 324 3.80 -19.16 -7.56
CA ILE A 324 4.88 -19.65 -8.41
C ILE A 324 4.58 -19.39 -9.90
N SER A 325 3.31 -19.43 -10.29
CA SER A 325 2.92 -19.16 -11.69
C SER A 325 3.13 -17.70 -12.09
N ASP A 326 3.28 -16.80 -11.13
CA ASP A 326 3.62 -15.40 -11.37
C ASP A 326 5.14 -15.23 -11.41
N THR A 327 5.68 -15.23 -12.60
CA THR A 327 7.14 -15.15 -12.85
C THR A 327 7.60 -13.71 -13.12
N SER A 328 6.71 -12.72 -12.98
CA SER A 328 7.00 -11.32 -13.25
C SER A 328 7.82 -10.70 -12.11
N ASP A 329 8.72 -9.77 -12.46
CA ASP A 329 9.39 -8.93 -11.46
C ASP A 329 8.55 -7.67 -11.23
N HIS A 330 7.79 -7.67 -10.15
CA HIS A 330 6.94 -6.56 -9.75
C HIS A 330 7.65 -5.49 -8.91
N ARG A 331 8.96 -5.62 -8.73
CA ARG A 331 9.78 -4.64 -7.99
C ARG A 331 10.22 -3.47 -8.84
N LYS A 332 10.05 -3.52 -10.15
CA LYS A 332 10.46 -2.46 -11.08
C LYS A 332 9.58 -2.38 -12.33
N THR A 333 9.43 -1.18 -12.85
CA THR A 333 8.75 -0.93 -14.14
C THR A 333 9.12 0.44 -14.70
N GLU A 334 8.81 0.66 -15.97
CA GLU A 334 8.93 1.95 -16.65
C GLU A 334 7.62 2.30 -17.36
N GLY A 335 7.44 3.58 -17.70
CA GLY A 335 6.25 4.04 -18.41
C GLY A 335 6.31 5.53 -18.74
N THR A 336 5.15 6.08 -19.12
CA THR A 336 4.97 7.51 -19.42
C THR A 336 3.64 7.99 -18.85
N LEU A 337 3.63 9.16 -18.17
CA LEU A 337 2.46 9.80 -17.57
C LEU A 337 1.47 10.35 -18.59
#